data_e50d88766ca45c1f86a087e2e675d53d
#
_entry.id   e50d88766ca45c1f86a087e2e675d53d
#
_cell.length_a   1.000
_cell.length_b   1.000
_cell.length_c   1.000
_cell.angle_alpha   90.00
_cell.angle_beta   90.00
_cell.angle_gamma   90.00
#
_symmetry.space_group_name_H-M   'P 1'
#
loop_
_entity.id
_entity.type
_entity.pdbx_description
1 polymer ?
#
loop_
_entity_poly.entity_id
_entity_poly.type
_entity_poly.pdbx_seq_one_letter_code
_entity_poly.pdbx_strand_id
1 'polypeptide(L)'
;SRMDKYKSCHFSYFMRYGLQAEPRKPAGFTAPEYGTFVHYVLEHVLRDEMFRQTVLPGFADPVAGAEGRRRLRELTRAAVDRYVEEELGGLEHQTERFRYLFRRLLRSVQAVVDNVAEELAASQFRPISFELGFGSGQDLPPVELTVDGVTISVTGFVDRVDGWVHDGRLYLRVVDYKTGKKSFDLTEVWNGLGLQMLLYLFALEARGPDYYGQPVDGAGVLYLPARDAVVKGSRAMTDEAWRKQLDRELTRSGLVLDDPAVLSAMEHDALTEPHYLPLRVNRSGDISGSIASAAQLGRLGNYVDKLLRQISHEL
;
A
#
# COMPACT_ATOMS: atom_id res chain seq x y z
N SER A 1 7.06 7.08 9.78
CA SER A 1 8.10 6.25 10.42
C SER A 1 8.85 7.02 11.50
N ARG A 2 9.66 6.31 12.31
CA ARG A 2 10.56 6.96 13.27
C ARG A 2 11.58 7.86 12.56
N MET A 3 12.09 7.41 11.42
CA MET A 3 13.03 8.17 10.59
C MET A 3 12.41 9.48 10.09
N ASP A 4 11.18 9.45 9.58
CA ASP A 4 10.48 10.68 9.16
C ASP A 4 10.33 11.66 10.33
N LYS A 5 10.02 11.13 11.53
CA LYS A 5 9.86 11.94 12.73
C LYS A 5 11.17 12.59 13.14
N TYR A 6 12.27 11.86 13.05
CA TYR A 6 13.63 12.38 13.31
C TYR A 6 13.99 13.48 12.32
N LYS A 7 13.89 13.20 11.01
CA LYS A 7 14.24 14.17 9.95
C LYS A 7 13.34 15.40 9.92
N SER A 8 12.07 15.26 10.30
CA SER A 8 11.15 16.41 10.34
C SER A 8 11.39 17.33 11.55
N CYS A 9 11.67 16.77 12.72
CA CYS A 9 11.90 17.56 13.94
C CYS A 9 12.55 16.71 15.04
N HIS A 10 13.82 16.93 15.34
CA HIS A 10 14.58 16.23 16.40
C HIS A 10 13.94 16.41 17.78
N PHE A 11 13.41 17.59 18.10
CA PHE A 11 12.70 17.83 19.35
C PHE A 11 11.45 16.98 19.49
N SER A 12 10.63 16.92 18.43
CA SER A 12 9.43 16.06 18.41
C SER A 12 9.77 14.57 18.50
N TYR A 13 10.87 14.15 17.90
CA TYR A 13 11.39 12.80 18.03
C TYR A 13 11.81 12.49 19.48
N PHE A 14 12.60 13.38 20.11
CA PHE A 14 13.03 13.23 21.48
C PHE A 14 11.84 13.16 22.46
N MET A 15 10.86 14.07 22.31
CA MET A 15 9.66 14.06 23.13
C MET A 15 8.93 12.71 23.05
N ARG A 16 8.75 12.18 21.83
CA ARG A 16 7.97 10.97 21.60
C ARG A 16 8.71 9.70 21.97
N TYR A 17 9.97 9.56 21.58
CA TYR A 17 10.74 8.32 21.71
C TYR A 17 11.75 8.33 22.84
N GLY A 18 12.28 9.48 23.21
CA GLY A 18 13.16 9.66 24.37
C GLY A 18 12.37 9.77 25.66
N LEU A 19 11.45 10.73 25.73
CA LEU A 19 10.62 10.96 26.92
C LEU A 19 9.30 10.17 26.93
N GLN A 20 8.98 9.45 25.86
CA GLN A 20 7.74 8.67 25.70
C GLN A 20 6.45 9.50 25.93
N ALA A 21 6.53 10.80 25.62
CA ALA A 21 5.39 11.70 25.76
C ALA A 21 4.35 11.40 24.69
N GLU A 22 3.16 11.02 25.10
CA GLU A 22 2.02 10.76 24.21
C GLU A 22 0.93 11.80 24.37
N PRO A 23 0.31 12.28 23.28
CA PRO A 23 -0.87 13.12 23.36
C PRO A 23 -2.02 12.29 23.95
N ARG A 24 -2.90 12.99 24.70
CA ARG A 24 -4.10 12.37 25.26
C ARG A 24 -4.98 11.80 24.13
N LYS A 25 -5.30 10.51 24.22
CA LYS A 25 -6.20 9.88 23.25
C LYS A 25 -7.64 10.40 23.44
N PRO A 26 -8.26 10.97 22.40
CA PRO A 26 -9.68 11.31 22.47
C PRO A 26 -10.52 10.02 22.55
N ALA A 27 -11.63 10.06 23.27
CA ALA A 27 -12.56 8.94 23.30
C ALA A 27 -13.34 8.88 21.96
N GLY A 28 -13.35 7.73 21.31
CA GLY A 28 -14.08 7.47 20.05
C GLY A 28 -13.24 6.77 19.01
N PHE A 29 -13.85 6.41 17.89
CA PHE A 29 -13.16 5.76 16.75
C PHE A 29 -12.34 6.82 16.02
N THR A 30 -11.03 6.72 16.13
CA THR A 30 -10.05 7.69 15.61
C THR A 30 -9.57 7.31 14.20
N ALA A 31 -8.89 8.23 13.52
CA ALA A 31 -8.31 7.94 12.21
C ALA A 31 -7.29 6.78 12.20
N PRO A 32 -6.42 6.60 13.22
CA PRO A 32 -5.58 5.41 13.33
C PRO A 32 -6.37 4.11 13.47
N GLU A 33 -7.44 4.09 14.27
CA GLU A 33 -8.29 2.90 14.44
C GLU A 33 -9.03 2.54 13.15
N TYR A 34 -9.44 3.54 12.37
CA TYR A 34 -9.96 3.33 11.03
C TYR A 34 -8.90 2.70 10.10
N GLY A 35 -7.65 3.17 10.17
CA GLY A 35 -6.53 2.57 9.44
C GLY A 35 -6.39 1.10 9.76
N THR A 36 -6.27 0.74 11.04
CA THR A 36 -6.15 -0.65 11.50
C THR A 36 -7.32 -1.51 11.03
N PHE A 37 -8.54 -1.00 11.11
CA PHE A 37 -9.74 -1.68 10.63
C PHE A 37 -9.69 -1.98 9.12
N VAL A 38 -9.30 -0.99 8.30
CA VAL A 38 -9.21 -1.19 6.84
C VAL A 38 -8.10 -2.19 6.49
N HIS A 39 -6.94 -2.11 7.13
CA HIS A 39 -5.84 -3.07 6.93
C HIS A 39 -6.28 -4.49 7.27
N TYR A 40 -6.93 -4.68 8.44
CA TYR A 40 -7.47 -5.97 8.85
C TYR A 40 -8.43 -6.56 7.82
N VAL A 41 -9.40 -5.76 7.35
CA VAL A 41 -10.39 -6.24 6.38
C VAL A 41 -9.74 -6.59 5.04
N LEU A 42 -8.85 -5.73 4.53
CA LEU A 42 -8.13 -6.00 3.28
C LEU A 42 -7.28 -7.26 3.37
N GLU A 43 -6.51 -7.43 4.44
CA GLU A 43 -5.71 -8.62 4.66
C GLU A 43 -6.57 -9.89 4.63
N HIS A 44 -7.65 -9.94 5.42
CA HIS A 44 -8.50 -11.12 5.53
C HIS A 44 -9.24 -11.45 4.22
N VAL A 45 -9.73 -10.44 3.52
CA VAL A 45 -10.40 -10.63 2.22
C VAL A 45 -9.41 -11.12 1.15
N LEU A 46 -8.25 -10.50 1.05
CA LEU A 46 -7.29 -10.82 -0.02
C LEU A 46 -6.52 -12.12 0.23
N ARG A 47 -6.38 -12.56 1.48
CA ARG A 47 -5.82 -13.88 1.85
C ARG A 47 -6.77 -15.01 1.55
N ASP A 48 -8.07 -14.75 1.50
CA ASP A 48 -9.07 -15.80 1.34
C ASP A 48 -8.92 -16.52 -0.01
N GLU A 49 -9.01 -17.85 0.02
CA GLU A 49 -8.85 -18.66 -1.19
C GLU A 49 -9.99 -18.43 -2.18
N MET A 50 -11.21 -18.19 -1.68
CA MET A 50 -12.36 -17.85 -2.52
C MET A 50 -12.14 -16.53 -3.27
N PHE A 51 -11.46 -15.55 -2.66
CA PHE A 51 -11.09 -14.32 -3.35
C PHE A 51 -10.25 -14.63 -4.59
N ARG A 52 -9.21 -15.43 -4.43
CA ARG A 52 -8.28 -15.79 -5.52
C ARG A 52 -8.91 -16.68 -6.59
N GLN A 53 -9.69 -17.69 -6.18
CA GLN A 53 -10.22 -18.71 -7.09
C GLN A 53 -11.53 -18.32 -7.75
N THR A 54 -12.36 -17.48 -7.12
CA THR A 54 -13.71 -17.19 -7.59
C THR A 54 -13.94 -15.70 -7.84
N VAL A 55 -13.53 -14.83 -6.90
CA VAL A 55 -13.81 -13.40 -7.01
C VAL A 55 -13.01 -12.76 -8.13
N LEU A 56 -11.69 -12.90 -8.13
CA LEU A 56 -10.83 -12.28 -9.15
C LEU A 56 -11.16 -12.73 -10.58
N PRO A 57 -11.30 -14.03 -10.88
CA PRO A 57 -11.72 -14.46 -12.21
C PRO A 57 -13.11 -13.93 -12.59
N GLY A 58 -14.06 -13.87 -11.62
CA GLY A 58 -15.39 -13.33 -11.84
C GLY A 58 -15.40 -11.83 -12.19
N PHE A 59 -14.48 -11.03 -11.63
CA PHE A 59 -14.38 -9.60 -11.98
C PHE A 59 -13.91 -9.38 -13.42
N ALA A 60 -13.04 -10.24 -13.93
CA ALA A 60 -12.54 -10.15 -15.29
C ALA A 60 -13.60 -10.58 -16.34
N ASP A 61 -14.65 -11.30 -15.94
CA ASP A 61 -15.72 -11.77 -16.82
C ASP A 61 -16.93 -10.81 -16.78
N PRO A 62 -17.31 -10.19 -17.91
CA PRO A 62 -18.48 -9.30 -17.98
C PRO A 62 -19.81 -9.98 -17.57
N VAL A 63 -19.95 -11.28 -17.78
CA VAL A 63 -21.15 -12.05 -17.45
C VAL A 63 -21.15 -12.48 -15.98
N ALA A 64 -20.03 -12.96 -15.48
CA ALA A 64 -19.89 -13.41 -14.08
C ALA A 64 -19.62 -12.26 -13.09
N GLY A 65 -19.37 -11.04 -13.55
CA GLY A 65 -18.97 -9.90 -12.70
C GLY A 65 -19.99 -9.56 -11.59
N ALA A 66 -21.26 -9.79 -11.80
CA ALA A 66 -22.28 -9.59 -10.76
C ALA A 66 -22.13 -10.61 -9.61
N GLU A 67 -21.83 -11.86 -9.92
CA GLU A 67 -21.58 -12.92 -8.94
C GLU A 67 -20.25 -12.66 -8.20
N GLY A 68 -19.17 -12.31 -8.91
CA GLY A 68 -17.90 -11.91 -8.30
C GLY A 68 -18.08 -10.80 -7.27
N ARG A 69 -18.79 -9.72 -7.62
CA ARG A 69 -19.12 -8.63 -6.69
C ARG A 69 -19.98 -9.08 -5.51
N ARG A 70 -20.93 -9.99 -5.72
CA ARG A 70 -21.73 -10.55 -4.64
C ARG A 70 -20.86 -11.31 -3.63
N ARG A 71 -20.00 -12.19 -4.14
CA ARG A 71 -19.05 -12.97 -3.31
C ARG A 71 -18.08 -12.05 -2.56
N LEU A 72 -17.56 -11.01 -3.21
CA LEU A 72 -16.69 -10.04 -2.56
C LEU A 72 -17.38 -9.36 -1.38
N ARG A 73 -18.65 -8.96 -1.53
CA ARG A 73 -19.44 -8.39 -0.42
C ARG A 73 -19.64 -9.37 0.74
N GLU A 74 -19.86 -10.64 0.44
CA GLU A 74 -19.97 -11.69 1.47
C GLU A 74 -18.65 -11.85 2.25
N LEU A 75 -17.52 -11.94 1.55
CA LEU A 75 -16.19 -12.01 2.17
C LEU A 75 -15.88 -10.76 3.01
N THR A 76 -16.15 -9.58 2.46
CA THR A 76 -15.93 -8.32 3.18
C THR A 76 -16.76 -8.28 4.46
N ARG A 77 -18.03 -8.70 4.39
CA ARG A 77 -18.90 -8.75 5.56
C ARG A 77 -18.39 -9.73 6.61
N ALA A 78 -17.98 -10.93 6.21
CA ALA A 78 -17.41 -11.92 7.11
C ALA A 78 -16.14 -11.42 7.82
N ALA A 79 -15.25 -10.73 7.09
CA ALA A 79 -14.06 -10.13 7.68
C ALA A 79 -14.40 -9.01 8.68
N VAL A 80 -15.40 -8.20 8.38
CA VAL A 80 -15.89 -7.14 9.28
C VAL A 80 -16.53 -7.73 10.54
N ASP A 81 -17.39 -8.74 10.39
CA ASP A 81 -18.06 -9.38 11.53
C ASP A 81 -17.02 -10.02 12.47
N ARG A 82 -15.97 -10.63 11.90
CA ARG A 82 -14.83 -11.16 12.67
C ARG A 82 -14.09 -10.05 13.43
N TYR A 83 -13.77 -8.92 12.78
CA TYR A 83 -13.13 -7.78 13.43
C TYR A 83 -13.98 -7.25 14.61
N VAL A 84 -15.29 -7.20 14.44
CA VAL A 84 -16.21 -6.76 15.50
C VAL A 84 -16.16 -7.69 16.70
N GLU A 85 -16.09 -8.99 16.49
CA GLU A 85 -16.02 -9.98 17.58
C GLU A 85 -14.65 -9.98 18.26
N GLU A 86 -13.57 -10.06 17.46
CA GLU A 86 -12.20 -10.25 17.97
C GLU A 86 -11.62 -8.96 18.57
N GLU A 87 -11.80 -7.82 17.90
CA GLU A 87 -11.13 -6.57 18.28
C GLU A 87 -12.03 -5.61 19.09
N LEU A 88 -13.35 -5.66 18.88
CA LEU A 88 -14.29 -4.76 19.56
C LEU A 88 -15.10 -5.45 20.66
N GLY A 89 -15.04 -6.76 20.77
CA GLY A 89 -15.83 -7.54 21.74
C GLY A 89 -17.36 -7.42 21.51
N GLY A 90 -17.77 -7.23 20.24
CA GLY A 90 -19.16 -7.02 19.87
C GLY A 90 -19.58 -5.54 19.81
N LEU A 91 -20.74 -5.28 19.21
CA LEU A 91 -21.32 -3.92 19.14
C LEU A 91 -22.39 -3.64 20.20
N GLU A 92 -22.77 -4.63 20.98
CA GLU A 92 -23.90 -4.55 21.93
C GLU A 92 -23.63 -3.54 23.07
N HIS A 93 -22.38 -3.49 23.51
CA HIS A 93 -21.94 -2.58 24.58
C HIS A 93 -21.51 -1.20 24.07
N GLN A 94 -21.56 -0.98 22.74
CA GLN A 94 -21.13 0.26 22.13
C GLN A 94 -22.28 1.31 22.11
N THR A 95 -21.89 2.60 22.19
CA THR A 95 -22.87 3.69 22.14
C THR A 95 -23.57 3.74 20.77
N GLU A 96 -24.80 4.31 20.71
CA GLU A 96 -25.53 4.52 19.45
C GLU A 96 -24.72 5.36 18.45
N ARG A 97 -23.98 6.36 18.95
CA ARG A 97 -23.09 7.18 18.13
C ARG A 97 -21.98 6.33 17.48
N PHE A 98 -21.37 5.43 18.24
CA PHE A 98 -20.36 4.52 17.74
C PHE A 98 -20.94 3.60 16.66
N ARG A 99 -22.08 2.95 16.93
CA ARG A 99 -22.77 2.07 15.96
C ARG A 99 -23.14 2.80 14.66
N TYR A 100 -23.56 4.05 14.75
CA TYR A 100 -23.85 4.89 13.57
C TYR A 100 -22.58 5.17 12.75
N LEU A 101 -21.49 5.60 13.39
CA LEU A 101 -20.22 5.86 12.72
C LEU A 101 -19.66 4.58 12.10
N PHE A 102 -19.69 3.47 12.81
CA PHE A 102 -19.22 2.18 12.31
C PHE A 102 -19.98 1.73 11.06
N ARG A 103 -21.30 1.91 11.01
CA ARG A 103 -22.09 1.64 9.78
C ARG A 103 -21.69 2.51 8.59
N ARG A 104 -21.20 3.71 8.81
CA ARG A 104 -20.62 4.53 7.72
C ARG A 104 -19.28 3.97 7.26
N LEU A 105 -18.45 3.52 8.18
CA LEU A 105 -17.16 2.91 7.87
C LEU A 105 -17.30 1.63 7.05
N LEU A 106 -18.34 0.83 7.28
CA LEU A 106 -18.64 -0.36 6.47
C LEU A 106 -18.80 -0.03 4.98
N ARG A 107 -19.48 1.05 4.65
CA ARG A 107 -19.62 1.48 3.25
C ARG A 107 -18.31 1.93 2.66
N SER A 108 -17.52 2.66 3.45
CA SER A 108 -16.20 3.13 3.03
C SER A 108 -15.23 1.97 2.80
N VAL A 109 -15.18 0.99 3.70
CA VAL A 109 -14.31 -0.19 3.54
C VAL A 109 -14.73 -1.06 2.36
N GLN A 110 -16.05 -1.21 2.11
CA GLN A 110 -16.53 -1.94 0.93
C GLN A 110 -16.04 -1.28 -0.36
N ALA A 111 -16.15 0.05 -0.47
CA ALA A 111 -15.65 0.78 -1.65
C ALA A 111 -14.14 0.61 -1.86
N VAL A 112 -13.35 0.57 -0.77
CA VAL A 112 -11.92 0.29 -0.84
C VAL A 112 -11.65 -1.13 -1.33
N VAL A 113 -12.35 -2.12 -0.78
CA VAL A 113 -12.21 -3.53 -1.17
C VAL A 113 -12.61 -3.74 -2.63
N ASP A 114 -13.71 -3.13 -3.08
CA ASP A 114 -14.15 -3.18 -4.47
C ASP A 114 -13.08 -2.62 -5.42
N ASN A 115 -12.50 -1.47 -5.09
CA ASN A 115 -11.45 -0.84 -5.90
C ASN A 115 -10.16 -1.67 -5.95
N VAL A 116 -9.77 -2.33 -4.85
CA VAL A 116 -8.61 -3.24 -4.82
C VAL A 116 -8.88 -4.49 -5.66
N ALA A 117 -10.09 -5.04 -5.60
CA ALA A 117 -10.46 -6.21 -6.39
C ALA A 117 -10.46 -5.89 -7.90
N GLU A 118 -10.96 -4.73 -8.30
CA GLU A 118 -10.92 -4.24 -9.69
C GLU A 118 -9.48 -4.06 -10.18
N GLU A 119 -8.59 -3.44 -9.39
CA GLU A 119 -7.16 -3.33 -9.73
C GLU A 119 -6.53 -4.71 -9.92
N LEU A 120 -6.72 -5.62 -8.96
CA LEU A 120 -6.12 -6.96 -9.04
C LEU A 120 -6.70 -7.80 -10.17
N ALA A 121 -7.95 -7.59 -10.56
CA ALA A 121 -8.55 -8.22 -11.74
C ALA A 121 -7.93 -7.73 -13.05
N ALA A 122 -7.53 -6.46 -13.12
CA ALA A 122 -6.82 -5.87 -14.25
C ALA A 122 -5.29 -6.11 -14.24
N SER A 123 -4.78 -6.81 -13.22
CA SER A 123 -3.35 -7.06 -13.00
C SER A 123 -2.99 -8.53 -13.16
N GLN A 124 -1.75 -8.83 -13.53
CA GLN A 124 -1.14 -10.16 -13.41
C GLN A 124 -0.38 -10.32 -12.08
N PHE A 125 -0.07 -9.21 -11.40
CA PHE A 125 0.48 -9.27 -10.05
C PHE A 125 -0.55 -9.85 -9.08
N ARG A 126 -0.09 -10.68 -8.17
CA ARG A 126 -0.93 -11.33 -7.15
C ARG A 126 -0.37 -11.06 -5.76
N PRO A 127 -1.22 -10.78 -4.76
CA PRO A 127 -0.78 -10.71 -3.37
C PRO A 127 -0.14 -12.03 -2.94
N ILE A 128 1.10 -11.96 -2.46
CA ILE A 128 1.89 -13.13 -2.00
C ILE A 128 2.29 -13.02 -0.53
N SER A 129 2.34 -11.82 0.03
CA SER A 129 2.62 -11.62 1.45
C SER A 129 1.78 -10.44 1.98
N PHE A 130 1.38 -10.55 3.24
CA PHE A 130 0.61 -9.54 3.99
C PHE A 130 1.25 -9.36 5.34
N GLU A 131 1.27 -8.11 5.85
CA GLU A 131 1.88 -7.75 7.13
C GLU A 131 3.29 -8.38 7.27
N LEU A 132 4.06 -8.37 6.15
CA LEU A 132 5.37 -8.99 6.09
C LEU A 132 6.34 -8.24 7.00
N GLY A 133 6.79 -8.93 8.05
CA GLY A 133 7.61 -8.36 9.10
C GLY A 133 9.10 -8.38 8.77
N PHE A 134 9.77 -7.25 9.00
CA PHE A 134 11.23 -7.12 9.05
C PHE A 134 11.66 -6.91 10.49
N GLY A 135 12.42 -7.83 11.06
CA GLY A 135 12.86 -7.72 12.44
C GLY A 135 13.36 -9.03 13.01
N SER A 136 13.86 -8.98 14.26
CA SER A 136 14.26 -10.18 14.96
C SER A 136 13.03 -11.05 15.28
N GLY A 137 13.04 -12.29 14.79
CA GLY A 137 11.92 -13.21 14.96
C GLY A 137 10.71 -12.92 14.06
N GLN A 138 10.86 -12.05 13.05
CA GLN A 138 9.87 -11.80 12.00
C GLN A 138 10.18 -12.66 10.76
N ASP A 139 9.36 -12.51 9.71
CA ASP A 139 9.50 -13.24 8.44
C ASP A 139 10.87 -13.04 7.78
N LEU A 140 11.36 -11.81 7.82
CA LEU A 140 12.67 -11.41 7.29
C LEU A 140 13.51 -10.74 8.38
N PRO A 141 14.85 -10.91 8.34
CA PRO A 141 15.72 -10.21 9.26
C PRO A 141 15.60 -8.69 9.08
N PRO A 142 15.94 -7.91 10.12
CA PRO A 142 15.95 -6.45 9.99
C PRO A 142 16.93 -6.00 8.90
N VAL A 143 16.67 -4.84 8.31
CA VAL A 143 17.66 -4.18 7.46
C VAL A 143 18.73 -3.59 8.36
N GLU A 144 19.92 -4.19 8.38
CA GLU A 144 21.02 -3.78 9.22
C GLU A 144 22.04 -2.94 8.45
N LEU A 145 22.44 -1.85 9.06
CA LEU A 145 23.49 -0.95 8.59
C LEU A 145 24.48 -0.71 9.71
N THR A 146 25.75 -1.05 9.46
CA THR A 146 26.83 -0.76 10.40
C THR A 146 27.65 0.42 9.89
N VAL A 147 27.77 1.46 10.72
CA VAL A 147 28.56 2.66 10.45
C VAL A 147 29.42 2.93 11.68
N ASP A 148 30.72 3.06 11.50
CA ASP A 148 31.68 3.34 12.57
C ASP A 148 31.57 2.43 13.81
N GLY A 149 31.22 1.14 13.59
CA GLY A 149 31.03 0.14 14.65
C GLY A 149 29.66 0.19 15.33
N VAL A 150 28.80 1.11 14.96
CA VAL A 150 27.39 1.17 15.42
C VAL A 150 26.47 0.52 14.41
N THR A 151 25.67 -0.45 14.86
CA THR A 151 24.68 -1.10 14.00
C THR A 151 23.28 -0.52 14.25
N ILE A 152 22.66 -0.01 13.19
CA ILE A 152 21.24 0.37 13.19
C ILE A 152 20.44 -0.73 12.50
N SER A 153 19.37 -1.14 13.16
CA SER A 153 18.40 -2.10 12.64
C SER A 153 17.10 -1.38 12.25
N VAL A 154 16.77 -1.40 10.96
CA VAL A 154 15.47 -0.91 10.48
C VAL A 154 14.48 -2.07 10.52
N THR A 155 13.44 -1.89 11.30
CA THR A 155 12.35 -2.87 11.50
C THR A 155 11.02 -2.29 11.06
N GLY A 156 10.06 -3.14 10.75
CA GLY A 156 8.71 -2.71 10.41
C GLY A 156 7.92 -3.79 9.66
N PHE A 157 6.75 -3.42 9.17
CA PHE A 157 5.86 -4.31 8.45
C PHE A 157 5.48 -3.68 7.11
N VAL A 158 5.34 -4.55 6.09
CA VAL A 158 4.81 -4.20 4.78
C VAL A 158 3.38 -4.69 4.72
N ASP A 159 2.43 -3.79 4.50
CA ASP A 159 1.01 -4.13 4.49
C ASP A 159 0.70 -5.22 3.46
N ARG A 160 1.24 -5.11 2.23
CA ARG A 160 1.08 -6.10 1.18
C ARG A 160 2.28 -6.11 0.22
N VAL A 161 2.69 -7.30 -0.17
CA VAL A 161 3.63 -7.53 -1.28
C VAL A 161 2.91 -8.30 -2.37
N ASP A 162 2.89 -7.75 -3.57
CA ASP A 162 2.38 -8.44 -4.75
C ASP A 162 3.55 -8.92 -5.62
N GLY A 163 3.43 -10.12 -6.18
CA GLY A 163 4.42 -10.74 -7.03
C GLY A 163 3.89 -11.12 -8.41
N TRP A 164 4.76 -11.06 -9.39
CA TRP A 164 4.55 -11.55 -10.74
C TRP A 164 5.80 -12.27 -11.24
N VAL A 165 5.65 -13.51 -11.69
CA VAL A 165 6.77 -14.31 -12.22
C VAL A 165 6.83 -14.16 -13.73
N HIS A 166 7.97 -13.73 -14.24
CA HIS A 166 8.24 -13.59 -15.66
C HIS A 166 9.70 -13.93 -15.95
N ASP A 167 9.94 -14.73 -16.98
CA ASP A 167 11.27 -15.18 -17.41
C ASP A 167 12.15 -15.74 -16.26
N GLY A 168 11.53 -16.50 -15.35
CA GLY A 168 12.21 -17.12 -14.21
C GLY A 168 12.62 -16.16 -13.08
N ARG A 169 12.10 -14.94 -13.08
CA ARG A 169 12.31 -13.92 -12.05
C ARG A 169 10.99 -13.52 -11.41
N LEU A 170 11.03 -13.20 -10.13
CA LEU A 170 9.89 -12.70 -9.38
C LEU A 170 9.98 -11.17 -9.27
N TYR A 171 9.10 -10.50 -9.95
CA TYR A 171 8.94 -9.05 -9.82
C TYR A 171 8.04 -8.74 -8.63
N LEU A 172 8.52 -7.88 -7.71
CA LEU A 172 7.78 -7.51 -6.50
C LEU A 172 7.38 -6.04 -6.50
N ARG A 173 6.13 -5.77 -6.17
CA ARG A 173 5.68 -4.42 -5.79
C ARG A 173 5.26 -4.39 -4.32
N VAL A 174 5.72 -3.37 -3.62
CA VAL A 174 5.35 -3.10 -2.22
C VAL A 174 4.16 -2.16 -2.21
N VAL A 175 3.11 -2.52 -1.49
CA VAL A 175 1.88 -1.74 -1.38
C VAL A 175 1.62 -1.39 0.08
N ASP A 176 1.33 -0.11 0.32
CA ASP A 176 1.02 0.42 1.65
C ASP A 176 -0.33 1.16 1.59
N TYR A 177 -1.23 0.84 2.52
CA TYR A 177 -2.58 1.38 2.56
C TYR A 177 -2.63 2.71 3.31
N LYS A 178 -3.13 3.75 2.66
CA LYS A 178 -3.21 5.10 3.25
C LYS A 178 -4.63 5.61 3.35
N THR A 179 -5.13 5.74 4.56
CA THR A 179 -6.44 6.34 4.86
C THR A 179 -6.44 7.86 4.73
N GLY A 180 -5.26 8.49 4.81
CA GLY A 180 -5.05 9.91 4.52
C GLY A 180 -4.56 10.17 3.10
N LYS A 181 -4.44 11.44 2.71
CA LYS A 181 -3.73 11.80 1.48
C LYS A 181 -2.23 11.62 1.68
N LYS A 182 -1.62 10.74 0.91
CA LYS A 182 -0.16 10.58 0.83
C LYS A 182 0.23 10.57 -0.63
N SER A 183 1.25 11.35 -0.96
CA SER A 183 1.90 11.34 -2.26
C SER A 183 3.33 10.81 -2.11
N PHE A 184 3.82 10.17 -3.15
CA PHE A 184 5.22 9.87 -3.28
C PHE A 184 5.91 11.08 -3.91
N ASP A 185 6.96 11.57 -3.29
CA ASP A 185 7.72 12.74 -3.75
C ASP A 185 9.22 12.45 -3.61
N LEU A 186 9.94 12.43 -4.72
CA LEU A 186 11.38 12.26 -4.74
C LEU A 186 12.13 13.39 -4.01
N THR A 187 11.54 14.59 -3.92
CA THR A 187 12.09 15.68 -3.13
C THR A 187 12.06 15.37 -1.63
N GLU A 188 10.97 14.76 -1.15
CA GLU A 188 10.90 14.26 0.23
C GLU A 188 11.98 13.18 0.46
N VAL A 189 12.10 12.20 -0.46
CA VAL A 189 13.12 11.14 -0.40
C VAL A 189 14.54 11.75 -0.35
N TRP A 190 14.82 12.76 -1.18
CA TRP A 190 16.08 13.47 -1.18
C TRP A 190 16.41 14.12 0.17
N ASN A 191 15.41 14.56 0.89
CA ASN A 191 15.56 15.13 2.23
C ASN A 191 15.47 14.08 3.36
N GLY A 192 15.49 12.80 3.04
CA GLY A 192 15.45 11.70 4.02
C GLY A 192 14.07 11.40 4.59
N LEU A 193 13.00 11.84 3.91
CA LEU A 193 11.61 11.59 4.28
C LEU A 193 10.99 10.54 3.35
N GLY A 194 9.98 9.80 3.83
CA GLY A 194 9.26 8.81 3.02
C GLY A 194 10.10 7.62 2.56
N LEU A 195 11.20 7.31 3.22
CA LEU A 195 12.14 6.25 2.82
C LEU A 195 11.60 4.83 3.02
N GLN A 196 10.62 4.66 3.90
CA GLN A 196 10.19 3.35 4.40
C GLN A 196 9.85 2.36 3.30
N MET A 197 9.05 2.76 2.32
CA MET A 197 8.63 1.88 1.22
C MET A 197 9.79 1.46 0.33
N LEU A 198 10.70 2.39 0.04
CA LEU A 198 11.91 2.11 -0.75
C LEU A 198 12.84 1.16 -0.01
N LEU A 199 12.98 1.34 1.31
CA LEU A 199 13.77 0.44 2.15
C LEU A 199 13.22 -0.99 2.10
N TYR A 200 11.91 -1.14 2.18
CA TYR A 200 11.29 -2.46 2.06
C TYR A 200 11.50 -3.08 0.68
N LEU A 201 11.34 -2.29 -0.39
CA LEU A 201 11.58 -2.78 -1.75
C LEU A 201 13.02 -3.28 -1.92
N PHE A 202 14.02 -2.47 -1.53
CA PHE A 202 15.44 -2.85 -1.66
C PHE A 202 15.83 -3.98 -0.71
N ALA A 203 15.21 -4.07 0.48
CA ALA A 203 15.40 -5.21 1.37
C ALA A 203 14.85 -6.51 0.77
N LEU A 204 13.70 -6.43 0.09
CA LEU A 204 13.12 -7.57 -0.63
C LEU A 204 13.96 -7.98 -1.84
N GLU A 205 14.55 -7.04 -2.58
CA GLU A 205 15.49 -7.38 -3.64
C GLU A 205 16.72 -8.12 -3.10
N ALA A 206 17.26 -7.67 -1.97
CA ALA A 206 18.46 -8.23 -1.36
C ALA A 206 18.23 -9.56 -0.64
N ARG A 207 17.11 -9.74 0.05
CA ARG A 207 16.80 -10.89 0.92
C ARG A 207 15.71 -11.82 0.37
N GLY A 208 14.90 -11.29 -0.55
CA GLY A 208 13.79 -12.03 -1.17
C GLY A 208 14.19 -13.31 -1.88
N PRO A 209 15.36 -13.39 -2.57
CA PRO A 209 15.77 -14.64 -3.21
C PRO A 209 15.84 -15.83 -2.25
N ASP A 210 16.31 -15.63 -1.02
CA ASP A 210 16.36 -16.68 0.01
C ASP A 210 14.96 -17.01 0.56
N TYR A 211 14.10 -16.00 0.67
CA TYR A 211 12.74 -16.14 1.22
C TYR A 211 11.76 -16.77 0.22
N TYR A 212 11.79 -16.32 -1.04
CA TYR A 212 10.88 -16.80 -2.09
C TYR A 212 11.46 -17.94 -2.94
N GLY A 213 12.73 -18.30 -2.75
CA GLY A 213 13.38 -19.41 -3.45
C GLY A 213 13.66 -19.16 -4.95
N GLN A 214 13.65 -17.89 -5.39
CA GLN A 214 13.89 -17.50 -6.78
C GLN A 214 14.44 -16.08 -6.87
N PRO A 215 15.12 -15.69 -7.98
CA PRO A 215 15.61 -14.34 -8.18
C PRO A 215 14.48 -13.30 -8.11
N VAL A 216 14.72 -12.20 -7.38
CA VAL A 216 13.76 -11.12 -7.12
C VAL A 216 14.22 -9.82 -7.77
N ASP A 217 13.30 -9.10 -8.40
CA ASP A 217 13.47 -7.74 -8.89
C ASP A 217 12.39 -6.81 -8.33
N GLY A 218 12.76 -5.59 -7.98
CA GLY A 218 11.83 -4.56 -7.55
C GLY A 218 11.06 -3.98 -8.72
N ALA A 219 9.75 -4.16 -8.72
CA ALA A 219 8.86 -3.57 -9.70
C ALA A 219 8.32 -2.19 -9.27
N GLY A 220 8.31 -1.89 -7.97
CA GLY A 220 7.94 -0.57 -7.49
C GLY A 220 7.32 -0.54 -6.10
N VAL A 221 6.97 0.68 -5.70
CA VAL A 221 6.28 0.98 -4.44
C VAL A 221 5.02 1.78 -4.72
N LEU A 222 3.90 1.42 -4.09
CA LEU A 222 2.61 2.06 -4.31
C LEU A 222 1.92 2.40 -2.96
N TYR A 223 1.52 3.65 -2.80
CA TYR A 223 0.56 4.07 -1.79
C TYR A 223 -0.85 3.92 -2.35
N LEU A 224 -1.63 3.04 -1.76
CA LEU A 224 -3.00 2.78 -2.15
C LEU A 224 -3.96 3.63 -1.30
N PRO A 225 -4.85 4.45 -1.91
CA PRO A 225 -5.86 5.20 -1.17
C PRO A 225 -6.88 4.26 -0.51
N ALA A 226 -6.71 3.99 0.78
CA ALA A 226 -7.58 3.14 1.58
C ALA A 226 -8.69 3.97 2.25
N ARG A 227 -9.39 4.77 1.47
CA ARG A 227 -10.45 5.70 1.89
C ARG A 227 -11.53 5.81 0.84
N ASP A 228 -12.71 6.20 1.26
CA ASP A 228 -13.78 6.55 0.34
C ASP A 228 -13.39 7.80 -0.47
N ALA A 229 -13.53 7.71 -1.78
CA ALA A 229 -13.20 8.82 -2.67
C ALA A 229 -14.36 9.80 -2.72
N VAL A 230 -14.10 11.04 -2.28
CA VAL A 230 -15.08 12.12 -2.33
C VAL A 230 -14.85 12.95 -3.59
N VAL A 231 -15.72 12.76 -4.57
CA VAL A 231 -15.75 13.58 -5.78
C VAL A 231 -16.57 14.84 -5.52
N LYS A 232 -15.92 16.00 -5.69
CA LYS A 232 -16.61 17.29 -5.63
C LYS A 232 -17.11 17.66 -7.02
N GLY A 233 -18.42 17.82 -7.19
CA GLY A 233 -19.02 18.16 -8.46
C GLY A 233 -20.30 18.98 -8.32
N SER A 234 -20.70 19.66 -9.41
CA SER A 234 -22.01 20.30 -9.53
C SER A 234 -23.05 19.27 -9.98
N ARG A 235 -24.34 19.61 -9.81
CA ARG A 235 -25.46 18.77 -10.33
C ARG A 235 -25.44 18.59 -11.87
N ALA A 236 -24.69 19.44 -12.58
CA ALA A 236 -24.56 19.40 -14.04
C ALA A 236 -23.34 18.55 -14.48
N MET A 237 -22.62 17.92 -13.56
CA MET A 237 -21.49 17.04 -13.91
C MET A 237 -22.01 15.80 -14.63
N THR A 238 -21.40 15.47 -15.77
CA THR A 238 -21.72 14.24 -16.51
C THR A 238 -21.13 13.02 -15.78
N ASP A 239 -21.71 11.84 -16.00
CA ASP A 239 -21.20 10.59 -15.44
C ASP A 239 -19.75 10.31 -15.84
N GLU A 240 -19.37 10.65 -17.07
CA GLU A 240 -18.00 10.53 -17.55
C GLU A 240 -17.03 11.46 -16.78
N ALA A 241 -17.40 12.72 -16.59
CA ALA A 241 -16.60 13.66 -15.81
C ALA A 241 -16.47 13.23 -14.35
N TRP A 242 -17.54 12.65 -13.79
CA TRP A 242 -17.54 12.10 -12.42
C TRP A 242 -16.59 10.91 -12.32
N ARG A 243 -16.68 9.94 -13.23
CA ARG A 243 -15.77 8.78 -13.28
C ARG A 243 -14.31 9.20 -13.38
N LYS A 244 -14.00 10.09 -14.31
CA LYS A 244 -12.65 10.62 -14.51
C LYS A 244 -12.08 11.33 -13.27
N GLN A 245 -12.93 11.97 -12.49
CA GLN A 245 -12.50 12.58 -11.23
C GLN A 245 -12.35 11.53 -10.11
N LEU A 246 -13.20 10.53 -10.07
CA LEU A 246 -13.10 9.39 -9.18
C LEU A 246 -11.78 8.62 -9.41
N ASP A 247 -11.45 8.31 -10.66
CA ASP A 247 -10.21 7.63 -11.05
C ASP A 247 -8.98 8.41 -10.57
N ARG A 248 -8.98 9.73 -10.70
CA ARG A 248 -7.90 10.58 -10.18
C ARG A 248 -7.74 10.54 -8.67
N GLU A 249 -8.84 10.44 -7.91
CA GLU A 249 -8.79 10.32 -6.44
C GLU A 249 -8.36 8.92 -5.99
N LEU A 250 -8.54 7.91 -6.85
CA LEU A 250 -8.20 6.52 -6.60
C LEU A 250 -6.87 6.09 -7.25
N THR A 251 -6.30 6.88 -8.16
CA THR A 251 -4.95 6.62 -8.71
C THR A 251 -3.95 6.48 -7.58
N ARG A 252 -3.12 5.42 -7.65
CA ARG A 252 -2.06 5.17 -6.65
C ARG A 252 -0.98 6.22 -6.79
N SER A 253 -0.30 6.51 -5.70
CA SER A 253 0.90 7.32 -5.71
C SER A 253 2.09 6.44 -5.40
N GLY A 254 3.22 6.60 -6.08
CA GLY A 254 4.35 5.71 -5.87
C GLY A 254 5.44 5.92 -6.90
N LEU A 255 6.31 4.94 -7.04
CA LEU A 255 7.34 4.85 -8.06
C LEU A 255 7.33 3.44 -8.63
N VAL A 256 7.24 3.29 -9.95
CA VAL A 256 7.20 1.99 -10.63
C VAL A 256 8.32 1.84 -11.63
N LEU A 257 8.72 0.60 -11.89
CA LEU A 257 9.76 0.26 -12.86
C LEU A 257 9.28 0.63 -14.27
N ASP A 258 10.10 1.40 -14.98
CA ASP A 258 9.89 1.75 -16.38
C ASP A 258 10.31 0.57 -17.28
N ASP A 259 9.45 -0.43 -17.32
CA ASP A 259 9.55 -1.60 -18.18
C ASP A 259 8.15 -1.92 -18.73
N PRO A 260 7.96 -1.94 -20.05
CA PRO A 260 6.65 -2.16 -20.65
C PRO A 260 5.98 -3.49 -20.26
N ALA A 261 6.75 -4.57 -20.07
CA ALA A 261 6.20 -5.86 -19.67
C ALA A 261 5.70 -5.79 -18.21
N VAL A 262 6.49 -5.19 -17.33
CA VAL A 262 6.15 -4.98 -15.92
C VAL A 262 4.94 -4.08 -15.78
N LEU A 263 4.90 -2.95 -16.50
CA LEU A 263 3.77 -2.01 -16.47
C LEU A 263 2.47 -2.68 -16.96
N SER A 264 2.51 -3.41 -18.08
CA SER A 264 1.35 -4.16 -18.59
C SER A 264 0.92 -5.30 -17.67
N ALA A 265 1.85 -5.90 -16.93
CA ALA A 265 1.52 -6.90 -15.93
C ALA A 265 0.92 -6.27 -14.67
N MET A 266 1.32 -5.06 -14.29
CA MET A 266 0.72 -4.32 -13.17
C MET A 266 -0.71 -3.88 -13.46
N GLU A 267 -0.98 -3.45 -14.68
CA GLU A 267 -2.28 -3.00 -15.15
C GLU A 267 -2.39 -3.22 -16.65
N HIS A 268 -3.40 -4.00 -17.08
CA HIS A 268 -3.57 -4.42 -18.48
C HIS A 268 -3.47 -3.26 -19.48
N ASP A 269 -4.11 -2.14 -19.16
CA ASP A 269 -4.19 -0.96 -20.04
C ASP A 269 -3.15 0.14 -19.70
N ALA A 270 -2.12 -0.19 -18.88
CA ALA A 270 -1.13 0.77 -18.39
C ALA A 270 -0.44 1.59 -19.51
N LEU A 271 -0.21 0.96 -20.67
CA LEU A 271 0.49 1.60 -21.79
C LEU A 271 -0.44 2.42 -22.70
N THR A 272 -1.75 2.42 -22.46
CA THR A 272 -2.76 3.11 -23.28
C THR A 272 -3.61 4.07 -22.46
N GLU A 273 -4.27 3.57 -21.42
CA GLU A 273 -5.16 4.34 -20.55
C GLU A 273 -5.01 3.87 -19.08
N PRO A 274 -3.93 4.27 -18.38
CA PRO A 274 -3.71 3.89 -16.99
C PRO A 274 -4.75 4.51 -16.06
N HIS A 275 -5.36 3.65 -15.22
CA HIS A 275 -6.36 4.05 -14.21
C HIS A 275 -5.78 4.03 -12.79
N TYR A 276 -4.96 3.00 -12.49
CA TYR A 276 -4.45 2.75 -11.12
C TYR A 276 -3.01 3.23 -10.94
N LEU A 277 -2.17 3.06 -11.95
CA LEU A 277 -0.75 3.41 -11.85
C LEU A 277 -0.51 4.93 -11.93
N PRO A 278 0.56 5.45 -11.30
CA PRO A 278 0.91 6.87 -11.31
C PRO A 278 1.54 7.29 -12.66
N LEU A 279 0.87 6.95 -13.75
CA LEU A 279 1.32 7.12 -15.12
C LEU A 279 0.39 8.06 -15.90
N ARG A 280 0.91 8.57 -17.01
CA ARG A 280 0.15 9.28 -18.03
C ARG A 280 0.67 8.88 -19.39
N VAL A 281 -0.22 8.62 -20.32
CA VAL A 281 0.09 8.38 -21.72
C VAL A 281 -0.33 9.62 -22.51
N ASN A 282 0.59 10.20 -23.28
CA ASN A 282 0.28 11.34 -24.10
C ASN A 282 -0.33 10.90 -25.46
N ARG A 283 -0.71 11.85 -26.31
CA ARG A 283 -1.31 11.55 -27.63
C ARG A 283 -0.36 10.87 -28.60
N SER A 284 0.96 10.97 -28.40
CA SER A 284 1.98 10.27 -29.19
C SER A 284 2.29 8.86 -28.68
N GLY A 285 1.68 8.45 -27.55
CA GLY A 285 1.92 7.14 -26.93
C GLY A 285 3.10 7.12 -25.96
N ASP A 286 3.74 8.29 -25.70
CA ASP A 286 4.84 8.33 -24.73
C ASP A 286 4.30 8.27 -23.31
N ILE A 287 4.94 7.44 -22.50
CA ILE A 287 4.61 7.25 -21.09
C ILE A 287 5.42 8.24 -20.24
N SER A 288 4.75 8.85 -19.29
CA SER A 288 5.34 9.76 -18.32
C SER A 288 4.68 9.56 -16.94
N GLY A 289 5.30 10.09 -15.90
CA GLY A 289 4.75 9.98 -14.55
C GLY A 289 5.83 9.56 -13.56
N SER A 290 5.42 8.83 -12.53
CA SER A 290 6.32 8.38 -11.48
C SER A 290 6.94 7.01 -11.84
N ILE A 291 7.83 7.04 -12.82
CA ILE A 291 8.54 5.86 -13.35
C ILE A 291 10.05 6.02 -13.19
N ALA A 292 10.76 4.91 -13.05
CA ALA A 292 12.21 4.86 -13.02
C ALA A 292 12.73 3.61 -13.73
N SER A 293 13.76 3.77 -14.58
CA SER A 293 14.45 2.61 -15.13
C SER A 293 15.16 1.80 -14.03
N ALA A 294 15.49 0.55 -14.29
CA ALA A 294 16.22 -0.31 -13.35
C ALA A 294 17.54 0.37 -12.88
N ALA A 295 18.25 1.05 -13.79
CA ALA A 295 19.45 1.81 -13.43
C ALA A 295 19.16 3.01 -12.52
N GLN A 296 18.01 3.66 -12.66
CA GLN A 296 17.58 4.75 -11.77
C GLN A 296 17.18 4.23 -10.40
N LEU A 297 16.45 3.10 -10.34
CA LEU A 297 16.11 2.44 -9.07
C LEU A 297 17.38 2.00 -8.32
N GLY A 298 18.36 1.41 -9.01
CA GLY A 298 19.65 1.04 -8.41
C GLY A 298 20.40 2.25 -7.84
N ARG A 299 20.43 3.40 -8.56
CA ARG A 299 21.01 4.64 -8.04
C ARG A 299 20.23 5.17 -6.83
N LEU A 300 18.92 5.07 -6.85
CA LEU A 300 18.07 5.47 -5.72
C LEU A 300 18.35 4.60 -4.49
N GLY A 301 18.52 3.28 -4.68
CA GLY A 301 18.89 2.36 -3.61
C GLY A 301 20.21 2.74 -2.95
N ASN A 302 21.25 3.03 -3.76
CA ASN A 302 22.54 3.50 -3.26
C ASN A 302 22.43 4.84 -2.52
N TYR A 303 21.55 5.73 -2.98
CA TYR A 303 21.30 7.00 -2.30
C TYR A 303 20.60 6.81 -0.95
N VAL A 304 19.60 5.95 -0.89
CA VAL A 304 18.89 5.61 0.36
C VAL A 304 19.85 4.98 1.37
N ASP A 305 20.75 4.08 0.94
CA ASP A 305 21.79 3.50 1.81
C ASP A 305 22.71 4.60 2.39
N LYS A 306 23.12 5.55 1.53
CA LYS A 306 23.93 6.71 1.98
C LYS A 306 23.19 7.58 3.01
N LEU A 307 21.91 7.86 2.79
CA LEU A 307 21.09 8.61 3.74
C LEU A 307 20.94 7.89 5.08
N LEU A 308 20.75 6.59 5.06
CA LEU A 308 20.68 5.80 6.30
C LEU A 308 21.99 5.83 7.07
N ARG A 309 23.13 5.76 6.38
CA ARG A 309 24.46 5.90 7.01
C ARG A 309 24.63 7.27 7.64
N GLN A 310 24.16 8.32 6.96
CA GLN A 310 24.18 9.67 7.52
C GLN A 310 23.29 9.79 8.76
N ILE A 311 22.05 9.27 8.72
CA ILE A 311 21.14 9.26 9.87
C ILE A 311 21.75 8.47 11.03
N SER A 312 22.42 7.35 10.73
CA SER A 312 23.14 6.55 11.73
C SER A 312 24.24 7.34 12.45
N HIS A 313 24.93 8.17 11.72
CA HIS A 313 26.02 8.99 12.28
C HIS A 313 25.52 10.19 13.10
N GLU A 314 24.29 10.66 12.81
CA GLU A 314 23.66 11.78 13.52
C GLU A 314 22.95 11.33 14.83
N LEU A 315 22.61 10.02 14.97
CA LEU A 315 21.95 9.44 16.14
C LEU A 315 22.94 8.98 17.21
#